data_05e888c8b2c164773969f526a984da37
#
_entry.id   05e888c8b2c164773969f526a984da37
#
_cell.length_a   1.000
_cell.length_b   1.000
_cell.length_c   1.000
_cell.angle_alpha   90.00
_cell.angle_beta   90.00
_cell.angle_gamma   90.00
#
_symmetry.space_group_name_H-M   'P 1'
#
loop_
_entity.id
_entity.type
_entity.pdbx_description
1 polymer ?
#
loop_
_entity_poly.entity_id
_entity_poly.type
_entity_poly.pdbx_seq_one_letter_code
_entity_poly.pdbx_strand_id
1 'polypeptide(L)'
;GNDPDTILRNLHEHNYGVDEIDNDPSKLASSHDYAGIVTQIDADTPARFNANPDKLHETSGSAGKVVVFAVRLDTFEQERNTRVYYIGSNNTHELSDLRKQLLTEMSDLPLSGEYIHRDAYALAAEYGKDMVYLISQFGTQRLPKLFALKDRIDRWAQKTKILPTFLSDKLSQWFAHVLPKQLPDRMEQFHQKYEHHLIVKTGGAATDEARALFERYFNGVTARDGAYFECTTEEANK
;
A
#
# COMPACT_ATOMS: atom_id res chain seq x y z
N GLY A 1 7.50 2.67 -35.06
CA GLY A 1 7.77 2.60 -33.62
C GLY A 1 9.26 2.70 -33.35
N ASN A 2 9.65 3.27 -32.24
CA ASN A 2 11.06 3.41 -31.90
C ASN A 2 11.67 2.03 -31.62
N ASP A 3 12.91 1.85 -32.06
CA ASP A 3 13.69 0.66 -31.79
C ASP A 3 13.84 0.46 -30.26
N PRO A 4 13.59 -0.74 -29.72
CA PRO A 4 13.65 -1.01 -28.27
C PRO A 4 14.98 -0.61 -27.63
N ASP A 5 16.11 -0.86 -28.29
CA ASP A 5 17.43 -0.53 -27.77
C ASP A 5 17.63 1.00 -27.66
N THR A 6 17.08 1.74 -28.60
CA THR A 6 17.08 3.21 -28.57
C THR A 6 16.21 3.74 -27.42
N ILE A 7 15.03 3.15 -27.22
CA ILE A 7 14.15 3.53 -26.09
C ILE A 7 14.86 3.29 -24.75
N LEU A 8 15.43 2.10 -24.55
CA LEU A 8 16.11 1.74 -23.30
C LEU A 8 17.33 2.63 -23.04
N ARG A 9 18.11 2.93 -24.10
CA ARG A 9 19.25 3.84 -24.00
C ARG A 9 18.80 5.25 -23.62
N ASN A 10 17.78 5.81 -24.28
CA ASN A 10 17.25 7.13 -23.97
C ASN A 10 16.72 7.22 -22.54
N LEU A 11 16.03 6.19 -22.06
CA LEU A 11 15.58 6.10 -20.67
C LEU A 11 16.75 6.08 -19.69
N HIS A 12 17.80 5.30 -19.99
CA HIS A 12 18.98 5.21 -19.15
C HIS A 12 19.76 6.54 -19.08
N GLU A 13 19.84 7.25 -20.19
CA GLU A 13 20.53 8.53 -20.32
C GLU A 13 19.68 9.73 -19.92
N HIS A 14 18.42 9.51 -19.51
CA HIS A 14 17.43 10.55 -19.25
C HIS A 14 17.21 11.50 -20.45
N ASN A 15 17.41 10.99 -21.65
CA ASN A 15 17.30 11.72 -22.92
C ASN A 15 15.96 11.42 -23.60
N TYR A 16 14.87 11.94 -23.01
CA TYR A 16 13.53 11.88 -23.58
C TYR A 16 12.78 13.17 -23.30
N GLY A 17 12.00 13.61 -24.30
CA GLY A 17 11.13 14.77 -24.19
C GLY A 17 9.68 14.39 -23.89
N VAL A 18 8.91 15.34 -23.41
CA VAL A 18 7.46 15.15 -23.20
C VAL A 18 6.75 14.81 -24.50
N ASP A 19 7.24 15.34 -25.63
CA ASP A 19 6.68 15.14 -26.96
C ASP A 19 6.89 13.71 -27.50
N GLU A 20 7.80 12.95 -26.90
CA GLU A 20 8.05 11.54 -27.26
C GLU A 20 7.12 10.57 -26.50
N ILE A 21 6.35 11.08 -25.54
CA ILE A 21 5.40 10.30 -24.76
C ILE A 21 4.05 10.31 -25.45
N ASP A 22 3.60 9.15 -25.90
CA ASP A 22 2.26 9.00 -26.48
C ASP A 22 1.21 9.16 -25.36
N ASN A 23 0.46 10.25 -25.42
CA ASN A 23 -0.60 10.59 -24.45
C ASN A 23 -2.01 10.31 -25.00
N ASP A 24 -2.13 9.53 -26.05
CA ASP A 24 -3.43 9.11 -26.59
C ASP A 24 -4.22 8.33 -25.52
N PRO A 25 -5.36 8.83 -25.06
CA PRO A 25 -6.16 8.18 -24.00
C PRO A 25 -6.57 6.75 -24.36
N SER A 26 -6.73 6.45 -25.64
CA SER A 26 -7.12 5.11 -26.11
C SER A 26 -6.02 4.06 -25.95
N LYS A 27 -4.76 4.50 -25.75
CA LYS A 27 -3.58 3.64 -25.60
C LYS A 27 -3.06 3.56 -24.18
N LEU A 28 -3.70 4.26 -23.24
CA LEU A 28 -3.32 4.21 -21.83
C LEU A 28 -3.84 2.93 -21.18
N ALA A 29 -2.98 2.27 -20.38
CA ALA A 29 -3.39 1.17 -19.53
C ALA A 29 -4.09 1.64 -18.25
N SER A 30 -3.91 2.90 -17.87
CA SER A 30 -4.55 3.50 -16.69
C SER A 30 -6.05 3.64 -16.88
N SER A 31 -6.79 3.35 -15.83
CA SER A 31 -8.25 3.55 -15.83
C SER A 31 -8.57 4.97 -15.36
N HIS A 32 -9.20 5.77 -16.21
CA HIS A 32 -9.69 7.11 -15.86
C HIS A 32 -11.13 7.10 -15.31
N ASP A 33 -11.81 5.98 -15.44
CA ASP A 33 -13.18 5.75 -15.01
C ASP A 33 -13.26 4.95 -13.69
N TYR A 34 -12.12 4.70 -13.05
CA TYR A 34 -12.02 3.87 -11.86
C TYR A 34 -12.94 4.33 -10.72
N ALA A 35 -13.02 5.63 -10.47
CA ALA A 35 -13.86 6.19 -9.43
C ALA A 35 -15.34 5.85 -9.65
N GLY A 36 -15.83 5.99 -10.89
CA GLY A 36 -17.19 5.62 -11.25
C GLY A 36 -17.48 4.13 -11.18
N ILE A 37 -16.47 3.29 -11.44
CA ILE A 37 -16.62 1.83 -11.39
C ILE A 37 -16.65 1.34 -9.94
N VAL A 38 -15.75 1.82 -9.10
CA VAL A 38 -15.61 1.33 -7.71
C VAL A 38 -16.78 1.70 -6.82
N THR A 39 -17.50 2.77 -7.16
CA THR A 39 -18.72 3.19 -6.45
C THR A 39 -19.96 2.34 -6.80
N GLN A 40 -19.91 1.59 -7.90
CA GLN A 40 -20.98 0.67 -8.30
C GLN A 40 -20.85 -0.66 -7.54
N ILE A 41 -21.06 -0.62 -6.23
CA ILE A 41 -20.75 -1.73 -5.31
C ILE A 41 -21.54 -3.01 -5.58
N ASP A 42 -22.72 -2.90 -6.20
CA ASP A 42 -23.63 -4.02 -6.51
C ASP A 42 -23.59 -4.40 -8.00
N ALA A 43 -22.73 -3.79 -8.81
CA ALA A 43 -22.59 -4.13 -10.22
C ALA A 43 -21.94 -5.51 -10.40
N ASP A 44 -22.48 -6.31 -11.30
CA ASP A 44 -21.93 -7.62 -11.71
C ASP A 44 -20.77 -7.43 -12.71
N THR A 45 -19.84 -6.57 -12.38
CA THR A 45 -18.66 -6.27 -13.20
C THR A 45 -17.42 -6.24 -12.32
N PRO A 46 -16.24 -6.63 -12.85
CA PRO A 46 -15.02 -6.59 -12.06
C PRO A 46 -14.64 -5.14 -11.73
N ALA A 47 -14.56 -4.82 -10.44
CA ALA A 47 -14.04 -3.52 -9.99
C ALA A 47 -12.52 -3.42 -10.15
N ARG A 48 -11.83 -4.54 -10.41
CA ARG A 48 -10.38 -4.59 -10.55
C ARG A 48 -9.97 -4.50 -12.00
N PHE A 49 -9.01 -3.65 -12.27
CA PHE A 49 -8.44 -3.44 -13.59
C PHE A 49 -7.91 -4.74 -14.24
N ASN A 50 -7.18 -5.55 -13.51
CA ASN A 50 -6.60 -6.81 -14.00
C ASN A 50 -7.63 -7.92 -14.30
N ALA A 51 -8.87 -7.75 -13.92
CA ALA A 51 -9.96 -8.66 -14.22
C ALA A 51 -10.89 -8.13 -15.33
N ASN A 52 -10.63 -6.94 -15.86
CA ASN A 52 -11.41 -6.35 -16.94
C ASN A 52 -10.78 -6.71 -18.30
N PRO A 53 -11.46 -7.50 -19.15
CA PRO A 53 -10.92 -7.94 -20.45
C PRO A 53 -10.73 -6.80 -21.45
N ASP A 54 -11.39 -5.66 -21.24
CA ASP A 54 -11.33 -4.50 -22.15
C ASP A 54 -10.13 -3.58 -21.85
N LYS A 55 -9.33 -3.89 -20.83
CA LYS A 55 -8.18 -3.07 -20.42
C LYS A 55 -6.87 -3.83 -20.60
N LEU A 56 -5.80 -3.09 -20.85
CA LEU A 56 -4.45 -3.67 -20.94
C LEU A 56 -3.99 -4.17 -19.58
N HIS A 57 -3.50 -5.42 -19.53
CA HIS A 57 -3.11 -6.08 -18.28
C HIS A 57 -1.85 -6.95 -18.40
N GLU A 58 -1.14 -6.88 -19.52
CA GLU A 58 0.00 -7.76 -19.82
C GLU A 58 1.10 -7.70 -18.76
N THR A 59 1.36 -6.52 -18.17
CA THR A 59 2.37 -6.35 -17.13
C THR A 59 1.93 -6.87 -15.77
N SER A 60 0.64 -6.84 -15.47
CA SER A 60 0.08 -7.26 -14.17
C SER A 60 -0.48 -8.68 -14.19
N GLY A 61 -0.89 -9.18 -15.36
CA GLY A 61 -1.59 -10.45 -15.52
C GLY A 61 -0.87 -11.47 -16.41
N SER A 62 0.42 -11.31 -16.68
CA SER A 62 1.16 -12.18 -17.62
C SER A 62 1.49 -13.56 -17.09
N ALA A 63 1.35 -13.81 -15.80
CA ALA A 63 1.76 -15.06 -15.13
C ALA A 63 3.23 -15.44 -15.44
N GLY A 64 4.11 -14.46 -15.51
CA GLY A 64 5.53 -14.66 -15.79
C GLY A 64 5.89 -14.89 -17.26
N LYS A 65 4.96 -14.64 -18.18
CA LYS A 65 5.22 -14.81 -19.63
C LYS A 65 5.92 -13.63 -20.29
N VAL A 66 6.06 -12.51 -19.59
CA VAL A 66 6.76 -11.32 -20.11
C VAL A 66 7.89 -10.93 -19.17
N VAL A 67 8.92 -10.31 -19.75
CA VAL A 67 10.00 -9.64 -19.01
C VAL A 67 9.78 -8.14 -19.18
N VAL A 68 9.66 -7.44 -18.05
CA VAL A 68 9.40 -5.99 -18.03
C VAL A 68 10.72 -5.26 -17.83
N PHE A 69 11.15 -4.48 -18.81
CA PHE A 69 12.38 -3.68 -18.75
C PHE A 69 12.13 -2.25 -18.26
N ALA A 70 10.98 -1.69 -18.59
CA ALA A 70 10.59 -0.35 -18.18
C ALA A 70 9.06 -0.25 -18.08
N VAL A 71 8.58 0.55 -17.14
CA VAL A 71 7.15 0.84 -16.94
C VAL A 71 6.98 2.36 -16.90
N ARG A 72 6.00 2.87 -17.63
CA ARG A 72 5.50 4.23 -17.46
C ARG A 72 4.39 4.18 -16.41
N LEU A 73 4.50 5.02 -15.39
CA LEU A 73 3.50 5.19 -14.36
C LEU A 73 2.90 6.58 -14.45
N ASP A 74 1.59 6.67 -14.39
CA ASP A 74 0.91 7.94 -14.19
C ASP A 74 1.10 8.38 -12.73
N THR A 75 1.28 9.69 -12.55
CA THR A 75 1.43 10.30 -11.23
C THR A 75 0.32 11.29 -11.00
N PHE A 76 -0.07 11.45 -9.75
CA PHE A 76 -1.11 12.37 -9.33
C PHE A 76 -0.51 13.44 -8.42
N GLU A 77 -1.15 14.60 -8.36
CA GLU A 77 -0.76 15.63 -7.41
C GLU A 77 -0.90 15.10 -5.99
N GLN A 78 0.12 15.36 -5.16
CA GLN A 78 0.09 14.93 -3.77
C GLN A 78 -0.88 15.80 -2.97
N GLU A 79 -1.87 15.17 -2.37
CA GLU A 79 -2.79 15.82 -1.45
C GLU A 79 -2.06 16.34 -0.22
N ARG A 80 -2.25 17.65 0.08
CA ARG A 80 -1.54 18.32 1.18
C ARG A 80 -2.22 18.15 2.53
N ASN A 81 -3.56 18.09 2.54
CA ASN A 81 -4.38 18.02 3.74
C ASN A 81 -4.94 16.61 3.92
N THR A 82 -4.06 15.67 4.27
CA THR A 82 -4.48 14.29 4.48
C THR A 82 -4.81 14.00 5.93
N ARG A 83 -5.78 13.09 6.15
CA ARG A 83 -6.08 12.49 7.45
C ARG A 83 -6.11 10.97 7.31
N VAL A 84 -5.73 10.32 8.38
CA VAL A 84 -5.76 8.87 8.47
C VAL A 84 -6.68 8.49 9.64
N TYR A 85 -7.60 7.59 9.36
CA TYR A 85 -8.51 7.01 10.34
C TYR A 85 -8.17 5.54 10.53
N TYR A 86 -8.03 5.15 11.78
CA TYR A 86 -7.78 3.78 12.17
C TYR A 86 -9.06 3.21 12.79
N ILE A 87 -9.58 2.16 12.18
CA ILE A 87 -10.84 1.52 12.53
C ILE A 87 -10.54 0.09 12.95
N GLY A 88 -11.17 -0.37 14.04
CA GLY A 88 -11.10 -1.75 14.50
C GLY A 88 -12.49 -2.32 14.79
N SER A 89 -12.72 -3.59 14.47
CA SER A 89 -13.95 -4.31 14.80
C SER A 89 -13.66 -5.81 14.90
N ASN A 90 -14.46 -6.54 15.71
CA ASN A 90 -14.49 -7.99 15.71
C ASN A 90 -15.57 -8.55 14.77
N ASN A 91 -16.30 -7.65 14.09
CA ASN A 91 -17.36 -7.99 13.16
C ASN A 91 -17.02 -7.51 11.74
N THR A 92 -16.66 -8.44 10.85
CA THR A 92 -16.32 -8.14 9.45
C THR A 92 -17.46 -7.48 8.68
N HIS A 93 -18.71 -7.74 9.04
CA HIS A 93 -19.86 -7.11 8.39
C HIS A 93 -19.90 -5.60 8.64
N GLU A 94 -19.48 -5.14 9.82
CA GLU A 94 -19.37 -3.70 10.09
C GLU A 94 -18.36 -3.03 9.18
N LEU A 95 -17.20 -3.64 8.97
CA LEU A 95 -16.20 -3.09 8.06
C LEU A 95 -16.65 -3.11 6.59
N SER A 96 -17.39 -4.16 6.20
CA SER A 96 -17.99 -4.25 4.86
C SER A 96 -19.06 -3.18 4.63
N ASP A 97 -19.93 -2.95 5.62
CA ASP A 97 -20.96 -1.92 5.57
C ASP A 97 -20.33 -0.52 5.54
N LEU A 98 -19.32 -0.30 6.37
CA LEU A 98 -18.59 0.96 6.40
C LEU A 98 -17.90 1.24 5.05
N ARG A 99 -17.25 0.22 4.44
CA ARG A 99 -16.68 0.33 3.11
C ARG A 99 -17.74 0.70 2.07
N LYS A 100 -18.92 0.08 2.11
CA LYS A 100 -20.01 0.41 1.21
C LYS A 100 -20.43 1.87 1.35
N GLN A 101 -20.62 2.35 2.58
CA GLN A 101 -20.98 3.73 2.84
C GLN A 101 -19.89 4.71 2.37
N LEU A 102 -18.61 4.42 2.62
CA LEU A 102 -17.50 5.22 2.12
C LEU A 102 -17.51 5.35 0.58
N LEU A 103 -17.87 4.28 -0.13
CA LEU A 103 -17.86 4.26 -1.58
C LEU A 103 -19.14 4.88 -2.21
N THR A 104 -20.27 4.94 -1.48
CA THR A 104 -21.55 5.35 -2.04
C THR A 104 -22.07 6.68 -1.53
N GLU A 105 -21.64 7.12 -0.35
CA GLU A 105 -22.17 8.33 0.29
C GLU A 105 -21.20 9.51 0.23
N MET A 106 -19.90 9.26 0.00
CA MET A 106 -18.92 10.34 -0.12
C MET A 106 -18.90 10.92 -1.54
N SER A 107 -18.73 12.24 -1.63
CA SER A 107 -18.59 12.93 -2.92
C SER A 107 -17.25 12.64 -3.59
N ASP A 108 -16.19 12.55 -2.77
CA ASP A 108 -14.82 12.18 -3.19
C ASP A 108 -14.39 10.90 -2.50
N LEU A 109 -13.76 10.01 -3.26
CA LEU A 109 -13.25 8.76 -2.73
C LEU A 109 -12.08 8.98 -1.75
N PRO A 110 -11.94 8.11 -0.74
CA PRO A 110 -10.72 8.06 0.05
C PRO A 110 -9.48 7.83 -0.84
N LEU A 111 -8.34 8.39 -0.44
CA LEU A 111 -7.05 8.19 -1.14
C LEU A 111 -6.60 6.73 -1.07
N SER A 112 -6.82 6.08 0.07
CA SER A 112 -6.64 4.64 0.23
C SER A 112 -7.54 4.09 1.33
N GLY A 113 -7.84 2.78 1.20
CA GLY A 113 -8.49 1.98 2.25
C GLY A 113 -7.80 0.63 2.33
N GLU A 114 -7.17 0.34 3.45
CA GLU A 114 -6.38 -0.88 3.64
C GLU A 114 -6.97 -1.72 4.77
N TYR A 115 -7.32 -2.95 4.46
CA TYR A 115 -7.76 -3.94 5.46
C TYR A 115 -6.59 -4.80 5.88
N ILE A 116 -6.44 -5.00 7.20
CA ILE A 116 -5.46 -5.90 7.78
C ILE A 116 -6.09 -6.72 8.91
N HIS A 117 -5.83 -8.03 8.92
CA HIS A 117 -6.18 -8.91 10.01
C HIS A 117 -5.11 -8.87 11.09
N ARG A 118 -5.51 -9.01 12.37
CA ARG A 118 -4.59 -9.00 13.52
C ARG A 118 -3.41 -9.94 13.36
N ASP A 119 -3.63 -11.15 12.84
CA ASP A 119 -2.54 -12.13 12.68
C ASP A 119 -1.56 -11.71 11.59
N ALA A 120 -2.04 -11.12 10.49
CA ALA A 120 -1.15 -10.58 9.46
C ALA A 120 -0.29 -9.44 10.00
N TYR A 121 -0.89 -8.59 10.84
CA TYR A 121 -0.17 -7.55 11.54
C TYR A 121 0.89 -8.14 12.50
N ALA A 122 0.53 -9.16 13.29
CA ALA A 122 1.47 -9.82 14.20
C ALA A 122 2.68 -10.41 13.45
N LEU A 123 2.43 -11.06 12.31
CA LEU A 123 3.50 -11.56 11.43
C LEU A 123 4.39 -10.43 10.90
N ALA A 124 3.81 -9.35 10.43
CA ALA A 124 4.57 -8.18 9.96
C ALA A 124 5.38 -7.54 11.09
N ALA A 125 4.80 -7.47 12.30
CA ALA A 125 5.49 -6.96 13.48
C ALA A 125 6.63 -7.87 13.95
N GLU A 126 6.56 -9.16 13.72
CA GLU A 126 7.61 -10.12 14.07
C GLU A 126 8.74 -10.10 13.03
N TYR A 127 8.41 -10.18 11.75
CA TYR A 127 9.36 -10.38 10.66
C TYR A 127 9.73 -9.13 9.87
N GLY A 128 9.02 -8.02 10.05
CA GLY A 128 9.20 -6.77 9.30
C GLY A 128 9.89 -5.65 10.05
N LYS A 129 10.16 -5.79 11.34
CA LYS A 129 10.72 -4.71 12.19
C LYS A 129 12.04 -4.15 11.69
N ASP A 130 12.93 -5.03 11.24
CA ASP A 130 14.23 -4.64 10.71
C ASP A 130 14.08 -3.77 9.45
N MET A 131 13.17 -4.16 8.56
CA MET A 131 12.90 -3.41 7.34
C MET A 131 12.26 -2.04 7.62
N VAL A 132 11.27 -1.99 8.48
CA VAL A 132 10.63 -0.73 8.89
C VAL A 132 11.65 0.20 9.55
N TYR A 133 12.49 -0.33 10.42
CA TYR A 133 13.57 0.44 11.05
C TYR A 133 14.58 0.96 10.02
N LEU A 134 15.04 0.11 9.11
CA LEU A 134 15.98 0.50 8.07
C LEU A 134 15.40 1.60 7.16
N ILE A 135 14.14 1.48 6.77
CA ILE A 135 13.45 2.51 5.95
C ILE A 135 13.33 3.83 6.73
N SER A 136 12.94 3.77 8.00
CA SER A 136 12.77 4.96 8.84
C SER A 136 14.09 5.72 9.08
N GLN A 137 15.21 4.99 9.22
CA GLN A 137 16.53 5.60 9.50
C GLN A 137 17.28 6.02 8.22
N PHE A 138 17.17 5.25 7.15
CA PHE A 138 18.01 5.41 5.96
C PHE A 138 17.25 5.83 4.70
N GLY A 139 15.92 5.80 4.74
CA GLY A 139 15.06 6.05 3.59
C GLY A 139 15.12 4.93 2.54
N THR A 140 14.16 4.93 1.63
CA THR A 140 14.02 3.90 0.59
C THR A 140 15.16 3.93 -0.46
N GLN A 141 15.79 5.09 -0.66
CA GLN A 141 16.87 5.25 -1.65
C GLN A 141 18.12 4.42 -1.36
N ARG A 142 18.35 4.06 -0.09
CA ARG A 142 19.52 3.26 0.34
C ARG A 142 19.25 1.76 0.34
N LEU A 143 18.00 1.33 0.22
CA LEU A 143 17.61 -0.09 0.24
C LEU A 143 18.36 -0.94 -0.79
N PRO A 144 18.55 -0.52 -2.07
CA PRO A 144 19.30 -1.33 -3.02
C PRO A 144 20.74 -1.63 -2.58
N LYS A 145 21.41 -0.64 -1.94
CA LYS A 145 22.77 -0.83 -1.41
C LYS A 145 22.78 -1.77 -0.21
N LEU A 146 21.78 -1.68 0.65
CA LEU A 146 21.64 -2.58 1.80
C LEU A 146 21.36 -4.01 1.36
N PHE A 147 20.50 -4.23 0.38
CA PHE A 147 20.26 -5.55 -0.19
C PHE A 147 21.51 -6.12 -0.88
N ALA A 148 22.24 -5.31 -1.64
CA ALA A 148 23.49 -5.75 -2.25
C ALA A 148 24.56 -6.15 -1.19
N LEU A 149 24.61 -5.45 -0.05
CA LEU A 149 25.46 -5.83 1.08
C LEU A 149 25.01 -7.16 1.70
N LYS A 150 23.70 -7.33 1.92
CA LYS A 150 23.11 -8.56 2.43
C LYS A 150 23.46 -9.76 1.55
N ASP A 151 23.26 -9.64 0.24
CA ASP A 151 23.62 -10.67 -0.75
C ASP A 151 25.11 -10.99 -0.75
N ARG A 152 25.96 -10.00 -0.50
CA ARG A 152 27.42 -10.21 -0.43
C ARG A 152 27.79 -11.01 0.82
N ILE A 153 27.17 -10.72 1.96
CA ILE A 153 27.34 -11.45 3.21
C ILE A 153 26.90 -12.91 3.04
N ASP A 154 25.73 -13.13 2.46
CA ASP A 154 25.19 -14.47 2.27
C ASP A 154 26.02 -15.30 1.29
N ARG A 155 26.47 -14.71 0.19
CA ARG A 155 27.42 -15.38 -0.74
C ARG A 155 28.76 -15.74 -0.07
N TRP A 156 29.25 -14.87 0.81
CA TRP A 156 30.49 -15.17 1.57
C TRP A 156 30.23 -16.30 2.57
N ALA A 157 29.12 -16.28 3.30
CA ALA A 157 28.74 -17.34 4.23
C ALA A 157 28.63 -18.71 3.55
N GLN A 158 27.97 -18.75 2.36
CA GLN A 158 27.83 -19.97 1.57
C GLN A 158 29.18 -20.54 1.09
N LYS A 159 30.14 -19.66 0.74
CA LYS A 159 31.48 -20.09 0.31
C LYS A 159 32.30 -20.77 1.44
N THR A 160 32.10 -20.33 2.67
CA THR A 160 32.88 -20.84 3.80
C THR A 160 32.42 -22.22 4.30
N LYS A 161 31.16 -22.64 3.92
CA LYS A 161 30.52 -23.92 4.33
C LYS A 161 30.48 -24.19 5.86
N ILE A 162 30.95 -23.25 6.65
CA ILE A 162 31.01 -23.34 8.12
C ILE A 162 29.86 -22.55 8.74
N LEU A 163 29.43 -21.49 8.04
CA LEU A 163 28.36 -20.60 8.49
C LEU A 163 27.00 -21.09 7.99
N PRO A 164 25.92 -20.83 8.76
CA PRO A 164 24.58 -21.21 8.33
C PRO A 164 24.19 -20.46 7.06
N THR A 165 23.45 -21.14 6.19
CA THR A 165 22.78 -20.52 5.04
C THR A 165 21.85 -19.40 5.51
N PHE A 166 21.74 -18.33 4.74
CA PHE A 166 20.96 -17.14 5.10
C PHE A 166 21.41 -16.50 6.42
N LEU A 167 22.71 -16.33 6.59
CA LEU A 167 23.30 -15.71 7.78
C LEU A 167 22.75 -14.30 7.98
N SER A 168 22.56 -13.55 6.90
CA SER A 168 22.02 -12.19 6.96
C SER A 168 20.60 -12.16 7.53
N ASP A 169 19.74 -13.12 7.17
CA ASP A 169 18.38 -13.21 7.70
C ASP A 169 18.36 -13.52 9.19
N LYS A 170 19.22 -14.45 9.64
CA LYS A 170 19.35 -14.77 11.06
C LYS A 170 19.83 -13.58 11.88
N LEU A 171 20.79 -12.83 11.35
CA LEU A 171 21.27 -11.60 11.99
C LEU A 171 20.19 -10.53 12.03
N SER A 172 19.44 -10.33 10.93
CA SER A 172 18.32 -9.39 10.87
C SER A 172 17.23 -9.77 11.88
N GLN A 173 16.85 -11.04 11.96
CA GLN A 173 15.88 -11.54 12.95
C GLN A 173 16.35 -11.31 14.37
N TRP A 174 17.60 -11.66 14.68
CA TRP A 174 18.17 -11.40 16.01
C TRP A 174 18.14 -9.90 16.34
N PHE A 175 18.50 -9.05 15.38
CA PHE A 175 18.46 -7.60 15.54
C PHE A 175 17.04 -7.08 15.74
N ALA A 176 16.05 -7.62 15.03
CA ALA A 176 14.65 -7.27 15.15
C ALA A 176 14.08 -7.49 16.56
N HIS A 177 14.58 -8.50 17.30
CA HIS A 177 14.17 -8.72 18.70
C HIS A 177 14.63 -7.63 19.66
N VAL A 178 15.72 -6.93 19.34
CA VAL A 178 16.30 -5.87 20.19
C VAL A 178 15.71 -4.49 19.82
N LEU A 179 15.07 -4.36 18.66
CA LEU A 179 14.51 -3.10 18.22
C LEU A 179 13.28 -2.72 19.07
N PRO A 180 13.14 -1.43 19.40
CA PRO A 180 11.98 -0.94 20.14
C PRO A 180 10.68 -1.13 19.34
N LYS A 181 9.56 -1.13 20.04
CA LYS A 181 8.25 -1.10 19.40
C LYS A 181 8.14 0.14 18.50
N GLN A 182 7.68 -0.07 17.27
CA GLN A 182 7.58 1.00 16.27
C GLN A 182 6.20 1.68 16.26
N LEU A 183 5.19 1.00 16.80
CA LEU A 183 3.83 1.50 16.75
C LEU A 183 3.44 2.32 17.97
N PRO A 184 2.62 3.35 17.77
CA PRO A 184 2.01 4.10 18.85
C PRO A 184 1.17 3.21 19.76
N ASP A 185 1.18 3.51 21.06
CA ASP A 185 0.46 2.71 22.08
C ASP A 185 -1.04 2.59 21.78
N ARG A 186 -1.66 3.61 21.19
CA ARG A 186 -3.08 3.60 20.83
C ARG A 186 -3.39 2.59 19.72
N MET A 187 -2.54 2.48 18.73
CA MET A 187 -2.66 1.47 17.67
C MET A 187 -2.45 0.07 18.23
N GLU A 188 -1.49 -0.10 19.12
CA GLU A 188 -1.24 -1.37 19.80
C GLU A 188 -2.46 -1.81 20.65
N GLN A 189 -3.11 -0.88 21.36
CA GLN A 189 -4.33 -1.17 22.12
C GLN A 189 -5.48 -1.60 21.19
N PHE A 190 -5.65 -0.94 20.04
CA PHE A 190 -6.64 -1.34 19.05
C PHE A 190 -6.34 -2.72 18.47
N HIS A 191 -5.08 -3.00 18.18
CA HIS A 191 -4.64 -4.29 17.69
C HIS A 191 -4.92 -5.42 18.70
N GLN A 192 -4.75 -5.17 19.99
CA GLN A 192 -5.07 -6.14 21.04
C GLN A 192 -6.57 -6.35 21.21
N LYS A 193 -7.38 -5.30 21.02
CA LYS A 193 -8.82 -5.31 21.24
C LYS A 193 -9.61 -5.89 20.06
N TYR A 194 -9.19 -5.61 18.83
CA TYR A 194 -9.92 -5.95 17.62
C TYR A 194 -9.16 -6.96 16.76
N GLU A 195 -9.91 -7.81 16.07
CA GLU A 195 -9.36 -8.81 15.14
C GLU A 195 -9.17 -8.27 13.73
N HIS A 196 -10.08 -7.36 13.32
CA HIS A 196 -10.10 -6.79 11.98
C HIS A 196 -9.85 -5.30 12.04
N HIS A 197 -9.00 -4.81 11.17
CA HIS A 197 -8.63 -3.40 11.09
C HIS A 197 -8.82 -2.86 9.68
N LEU A 198 -9.27 -1.61 9.58
CA LEU A 198 -9.36 -0.85 8.35
C LEU A 198 -8.68 0.50 8.56
N ILE A 199 -7.70 0.79 7.72
CA ILE A 199 -7.00 2.07 7.71
C ILE A 199 -7.51 2.85 6.50
N VAL A 200 -8.07 4.03 6.73
CA VAL A 200 -8.62 4.89 5.68
C VAL A 200 -7.87 6.20 5.65
N LYS A 201 -7.28 6.50 4.49
CA LYS A 201 -6.62 7.78 4.24
C LYS A 201 -7.48 8.64 3.34
N THR A 202 -7.71 9.88 3.75
CA THR A 202 -8.51 10.88 3.01
C THR A 202 -7.69 12.12 2.73
N GLY A 203 -8.14 12.94 1.78
CA GLY A 203 -7.56 14.23 1.43
C GLY A 203 -8.63 15.20 0.98
N GLY A 204 -8.32 16.50 0.99
CA GLY A 204 -9.24 17.54 0.52
C GLY A 204 -10.61 17.51 1.20
N ALA A 205 -11.67 17.64 0.40
CA ALA A 205 -13.06 17.65 0.87
C ALA A 205 -13.50 16.32 1.49
N ALA A 206 -12.96 15.19 1.02
CA ALA A 206 -13.26 13.87 1.57
C ALA A 206 -12.92 13.72 3.06
N THR A 207 -12.06 14.58 3.60
CA THR A 207 -11.66 14.52 5.01
C THR A 207 -12.82 14.80 5.97
N ASP A 208 -13.57 15.88 5.72
CA ASP A 208 -14.69 16.26 6.60
C ASP A 208 -15.88 15.34 6.41
N GLU A 209 -16.13 14.87 5.19
CA GLU A 209 -17.15 13.87 4.90
C GLU A 209 -16.88 12.54 5.61
N ALA A 210 -15.64 12.05 5.54
CA ALA A 210 -15.24 10.83 6.23
C ALA A 210 -15.39 10.94 7.75
N ARG A 211 -14.98 12.08 8.33
CA ARG A 211 -15.16 12.32 9.77
C ARG A 211 -16.62 12.24 10.17
N ALA A 212 -17.50 12.96 9.47
CA ALA A 212 -18.95 12.95 9.73
C ALA A 212 -19.55 11.55 9.56
N LEU A 213 -19.09 10.78 8.57
CA LEU A 213 -19.52 9.41 8.35
C LEU A 213 -19.11 8.51 9.51
N PHE A 214 -17.85 8.55 9.95
CA PHE A 214 -17.37 7.73 11.06
C PHE A 214 -18.07 8.09 12.39
N GLU A 215 -18.27 9.38 12.66
CA GLU A 215 -19.03 9.84 13.83
C GLU A 215 -20.44 9.29 13.82
N ARG A 216 -21.14 9.42 12.70
CA ARG A 216 -22.50 8.88 12.54
C ARG A 216 -22.53 7.36 12.66
N TYR A 217 -21.54 6.66 12.08
CA TYR A 217 -21.51 5.21 12.03
C TYR A 217 -21.25 4.60 13.41
N PHE A 218 -20.27 5.10 14.16
CA PHE A 218 -19.86 4.52 15.44
C PHE A 218 -20.54 5.14 16.66
N ASN A 219 -20.96 6.39 16.60
CA ASN A 219 -21.61 7.10 17.72
C ASN A 219 -23.12 7.30 17.48
N GLY A 220 -23.68 6.67 16.45
CA GLY A 220 -25.12 6.72 16.14
C GLY A 220 -25.96 5.86 17.08
N VAL A 221 -27.25 5.78 16.77
CA VAL A 221 -28.27 5.04 17.59
C VAL A 221 -28.01 3.53 17.60
N THR A 222 -27.45 2.98 16.52
CA THR A 222 -27.13 1.55 16.43
C THR A 222 -25.80 1.28 17.10
N ALA A 223 -25.83 0.45 18.14
CA ALA A 223 -24.62 0.00 18.81
C ALA A 223 -23.71 -0.78 17.85
N ARG A 224 -22.42 -0.46 17.83
CA ARG A 224 -21.40 -1.11 17.04
C ARG A 224 -20.41 -1.83 17.93
N ASP A 225 -19.89 -2.95 17.44
CA ASP A 225 -18.80 -3.69 18.10
C ASP A 225 -17.46 -2.97 17.93
N GLY A 226 -17.27 -2.33 16.79
CA GLY A 226 -16.07 -1.59 16.42
C GLY A 226 -15.97 -0.20 17.03
N ALA A 227 -14.80 0.39 16.80
CA ALA A 227 -14.50 1.79 17.10
C ALA A 227 -13.50 2.36 16.09
N TYR A 228 -13.31 3.67 16.13
CA TYR A 228 -12.32 4.35 15.30
C TYR A 228 -11.61 5.47 16.06
N PHE A 229 -10.51 5.94 15.50
CA PHE A 229 -9.89 7.20 15.86
C PHE A 229 -9.20 7.85 14.66
N GLU A 230 -9.12 9.17 14.69
CA GLU A 230 -8.29 9.94 13.77
C GLU A 230 -6.84 9.90 14.26
N CYS A 231 -5.93 9.51 13.39
CA CYS A 231 -4.50 9.46 13.69
C CYS A 231 -3.91 10.85 13.82
N THR A 232 -3.01 11.05 14.76
CA THR A 232 -2.13 12.22 14.78
C THR A 232 -1.18 12.17 13.58
N THR A 233 -0.53 13.28 13.26
CA THR A 233 0.46 13.32 12.16
C THR A 233 1.59 12.32 12.39
N GLU A 234 2.01 12.11 13.63
CA GLU A 234 3.05 11.13 13.96
C GLU A 234 2.56 9.69 13.74
N GLU A 235 1.34 9.37 14.15
CA GLU A 235 0.72 8.06 13.95
C GLU A 235 0.48 7.76 12.46
N ALA A 236 0.08 8.76 11.69
CA ALA A 236 -0.19 8.61 10.26
C ALA A 236 1.07 8.38 9.40
N ASN A 237 2.25 8.70 9.94
CA ASN A 237 3.53 8.53 9.25
C ASN A 237 4.28 7.24 9.65
N LYS A 238 3.70 6.45 10.53
CA LYS A 238 4.22 5.16 10.99
C LYS A 238 3.51 4.00 10.35
#